data_f06d3532db07078b408e9bb2c758806a
#
_entry.id   f06d3532db07078b408e9bb2c758806a
#
_cell.length_a   1.000
_cell.length_b   1.000
_cell.length_c   1.000
_cell.angle_alpha   90.00
_cell.angle_beta   90.00
_cell.angle_gamma   90.00
#
_symmetry.space_group_name_H-M   'P 1'
#
loop_
_entity.id
_entity.type
_entity.pdbx_description
1 polymer ?
#
loop_
_entity_poly.entity_id
_entity_poly.type
_entity_poly.pdbx_seq_one_letter_code
_entity_poly.pdbx_strand_id
1 'polypeptide(L)'
;MTARYPQGMEPDKEGTIQFADFSLGGTWFAAMDSAGAHQFTFNEAISLLVPCETQAEIDSYWEKLSAVPEAEQCGWLKDQFGLSWQVWPTAIGEMMKNGTREQIDRITQAFLPMKKFDIATLQKAYEGKER
;
A
#
# COMPACT_ATOMS: atom_id res chain seq x y z
N MET A 1 -19.99 12.14 0.64
CA MET A 1 -20.68 12.94 1.69
C MET A 1 -19.71 13.21 2.83
N THR A 2 -19.79 14.38 3.43
CA THR A 2 -18.98 14.72 4.61
C THR A 2 -19.91 15.29 5.67
N ALA A 3 -19.84 14.76 6.88
CA ALA A 3 -20.54 15.25 8.04
C ALA A 3 -19.55 15.78 9.07
N ARG A 4 -19.96 16.82 9.80
CA ARG A 4 -19.10 17.44 10.81
C ARG A 4 -19.75 17.36 12.17
N TYR A 5 -18.92 17.36 13.22
CA TYR A 5 -19.40 17.33 14.59
C TYR A 5 -20.17 18.60 14.92
N PRO A 6 -21.39 18.46 15.49
CA PRO A 6 -22.09 19.60 16.03
C PRO A 6 -21.53 20.02 17.39
N GLN A 7 -22.03 21.13 17.90
CA GLN A 7 -21.72 21.58 19.25
C GLN A 7 -22.19 20.57 20.30
N GLY A 8 -21.44 20.42 21.39
CA GLY A 8 -21.84 19.59 22.51
C GLY A 8 -21.46 18.14 22.42
N MET A 9 -20.58 17.76 21.51
CA MET A 9 -20.13 16.38 21.32
C MET A 9 -18.70 16.16 21.88
N GLU A 10 -18.37 16.80 22.98
CA GLU A 10 -17.06 16.65 23.64
C GLU A 10 -16.68 15.16 23.81
N PRO A 11 -15.43 14.73 23.61
CA PRO A 11 -14.23 15.55 23.32
C PRO A 11 -14.07 15.97 21.86
N ASP A 12 -14.99 15.61 20.98
CA ASP A 12 -14.92 15.99 19.58
C ASP A 12 -15.25 17.47 19.42
N LYS A 13 -14.43 18.15 18.63
CA LYS A 13 -14.55 19.60 18.46
C LYS A 13 -15.54 19.92 17.36
N GLU A 14 -16.44 20.89 17.65
CA GLU A 14 -17.39 21.40 16.65
C GLU A 14 -16.70 21.79 15.35
N GLY A 15 -17.27 21.39 14.23
CA GLY A 15 -16.76 21.70 12.88
C GLY A 15 -15.70 20.76 12.35
N THR A 16 -15.16 19.86 13.19
CA THR A 16 -14.26 18.83 12.69
C THR A 16 -15.03 17.72 11.98
N ILE A 17 -14.37 16.97 11.13
CA ILE A 17 -15.01 15.91 10.35
C ILE A 17 -15.40 14.77 11.27
N GLN A 18 -16.68 14.40 11.24
CA GLN A 18 -17.20 13.24 11.94
C GLN A 18 -17.18 12.01 11.05
N PHE A 19 -17.62 12.20 9.81
CA PHE A 19 -17.76 11.11 8.84
C PHE A 19 -17.46 11.63 7.44
N ALA A 20 -16.80 10.82 6.64
CA ALA A 20 -16.60 11.10 5.22
C ALA A 20 -16.63 9.81 4.42
N ASP A 21 -17.27 9.84 3.26
CA ASP A 21 -17.11 8.79 2.26
C ASP A 21 -16.32 9.35 1.08
N PHE A 22 -15.53 8.49 0.46
CA PHE A 22 -14.65 8.88 -0.63
C PHE A 22 -14.31 7.67 -1.49
N SER A 23 -13.82 7.94 -2.69
CA SER A 23 -13.42 6.91 -3.64
C SER A 23 -11.92 6.96 -3.89
N LEU A 24 -11.29 5.79 -3.87
CA LEU A 24 -9.89 5.61 -4.26
C LEU A 24 -9.86 4.52 -5.34
N GLY A 25 -9.39 4.89 -6.53
CA GLY A 25 -9.29 3.94 -7.64
C GLY A 25 -10.61 3.24 -7.98
N GLY A 26 -11.73 3.93 -7.84
CA GLY A 26 -13.05 3.38 -8.12
C GLY A 26 -13.68 2.59 -6.98
N THR A 27 -12.97 2.39 -5.88
CA THR A 27 -13.49 1.70 -4.69
C THR A 27 -13.94 2.72 -3.65
N TRP A 28 -15.14 2.55 -3.11
CA TRP A 28 -15.68 3.44 -2.09
C TRP A 28 -15.23 3.04 -0.70
N PHE A 29 -14.87 4.04 0.08
CA PHE A 29 -14.47 3.91 1.47
C PHE A 29 -15.28 4.88 2.32
N ALA A 30 -15.42 4.54 3.59
CA ALA A 30 -15.97 5.43 4.58
C ALA A 30 -15.00 5.52 5.75
N ALA A 31 -14.84 6.71 6.29
CA ALA A 31 -13.99 6.95 7.45
C ALA A 31 -14.75 7.76 8.49
N MET A 32 -14.51 7.47 9.74
CA MET A 32 -15.00 8.25 10.86
C MET A 32 -13.80 8.75 11.65
N ASP A 33 -13.90 9.97 12.14
CA ASP A 33 -12.88 10.56 13.00
C ASP A 33 -13.46 10.75 14.42
N SER A 34 -12.59 10.61 15.42
CA SER A 34 -13.01 10.73 16.80
C SER A 34 -11.82 11.18 17.66
N ALA A 35 -12.05 12.15 18.53
CA ALA A 35 -11.07 12.60 19.52
C ALA A 35 -11.06 11.71 20.78
N GLY A 36 -11.92 10.72 20.85
CA GLY A 36 -12.00 9.79 21.98
C GLY A 36 -10.76 8.91 22.06
N ALA A 37 -10.47 8.41 23.26
CA ALA A 37 -9.37 7.47 23.46
C ALA A 37 -9.80 6.07 23.05
N HIS A 38 -9.16 5.54 22.00
CA HIS A 38 -9.43 4.20 21.52
C HIS A 38 -8.28 3.25 21.88
N GLN A 39 -8.63 1.98 22.13
CA GLN A 39 -7.66 0.94 22.48
C GLN A 39 -7.13 0.18 21.25
N PHE A 40 -7.49 0.61 20.07
CA PHE A 40 -7.09 -0.04 18.80
C PHE A 40 -6.36 0.96 17.89
N THR A 41 -5.54 0.41 17.02
CA THR A 41 -4.87 1.14 15.94
C THR A 41 -4.89 0.28 14.68
N PHE A 42 -4.45 0.83 13.57
CA PHE A 42 -4.21 0.01 12.38
C PHE A 42 -3.07 -0.96 12.62
N ASN A 43 -3.13 -2.10 11.98
CA ASN A 43 -2.06 -3.10 11.97
C ASN A 43 -2.00 -3.80 10.61
N GLU A 44 -1.11 -4.77 10.47
CA GLU A 44 -0.82 -5.45 9.22
C GLU A 44 -1.85 -6.53 8.84
N ALA A 45 -2.90 -6.73 9.65
CA ALA A 45 -3.94 -7.72 9.34
C ALA A 45 -4.71 -7.37 8.08
N ILE A 46 -4.75 -6.08 7.73
CA ILE A 46 -5.34 -5.59 6.48
C ILE A 46 -4.34 -4.64 5.82
N SER A 47 -4.26 -4.70 4.50
CA SER A 47 -3.50 -3.76 3.69
C SER A 47 -4.30 -3.38 2.45
N LEU A 48 -4.00 -2.21 1.91
CA LEU A 48 -4.57 -1.77 0.63
C LEU A 48 -3.52 -1.99 -0.46
N LEU A 49 -3.91 -2.67 -1.53
CA LEU A 49 -3.00 -2.98 -2.63
C LEU A 49 -3.12 -1.92 -3.72
N VAL A 50 -1.97 -1.38 -4.12
CA VAL A 50 -1.86 -0.42 -5.22
C VAL A 50 -1.14 -1.09 -6.38
N PRO A 51 -1.85 -1.53 -7.43
CA PRO A 51 -1.19 -2.09 -8.61
C PRO A 51 -0.58 -0.96 -9.44
N CYS A 52 0.67 -1.15 -9.86
CA CYS A 52 1.41 -0.16 -10.66
C CYS A 52 1.92 -0.79 -11.95
N GLU A 53 1.80 -0.06 -13.04
CA GLU A 53 2.28 -0.54 -14.35
C GLU A 53 3.73 -0.14 -14.61
N THR A 54 4.20 0.96 -14.03
CA THR A 54 5.52 1.52 -14.30
C THR A 54 6.33 1.68 -13.02
N GLN A 55 7.65 1.73 -13.17
CA GLN A 55 8.56 2.03 -12.07
C GLN A 55 8.32 3.43 -11.51
N ALA A 56 8.00 4.38 -12.38
CA ALA A 56 7.72 5.75 -11.95
C ALA A 56 6.50 5.81 -11.01
N GLU A 57 5.46 5.02 -11.27
CA GLU A 57 4.31 4.93 -10.37
C GLU A 57 4.70 4.32 -9.02
N ILE A 58 5.45 3.24 -9.04
CA ILE A 58 5.94 2.59 -7.81
C ILE A 58 6.73 3.59 -6.98
N ASP A 59 7.69 4.27 -7.60
CA ASP A 59 8.55 5.23 -6.91
C ASP A 59 7.72 6.38 -6.31
N SER A 60 6.75 6.87 -7.05
CA SER A 60 5.89 7.98 -6.61
C SER A 60 5.04 7.59 -5.40
N TYR A 61 4.35 6.44 -5.45
CA TYR A 61 3.55 5.98 -4.31
C TYR A 61 4.42 5.67 -3.10
N TRP A 62 5.57 5.05 -3.32
CA TRP A 62 6.50 4.73 -2.24
C TRP A 62 6.99 5.98 -1.51
N GLU A 63 7.43 6.97 -2.25
CA GLU A 63 7.90 8.24 -1.70
C GLU A 63 6.82 8.95 -0.88
N LYS A 64 5.59 8.94 -1.38
CA LYS A 64 4.49 9.67 -0.74
C LYS A 64 3.88 8.94 0.44
N LEU A 65 3.90 7.61 0.45
CA LEU A 65 3.19 6.81 1.45
C LEU A 65 4.09 6.27 2.54
N SER A 66 5.32 5.83 2.22
CA SER A 66 6.16 5.15 3.20
C SER A 66 6.64 6.12 4.28
N ALA A 67 6.27 5.85 5.52
CA ALA A 67 6.61 6.68 6.67
C ALA A 67 7.38 5.91 7.74
N VAL A 68 7.47 4.58 7.64
CA VAL A 68 8.10 3.72 8.64
C VAL A 68 9.09 2.80 7.94
N PRO A 69 10.40 3.17 7.90
CA PRO A 69 11.39 2.37 7.18
C PRO A 69 11.45 0.90 7.59
N GLU A 70 11.22 0.60 8.87
CA GLU A 70 11.27 -0.76 9.40
C GLU A 70 10.13 -1.65 8.88
N ALA A 71 9.06 -1.04 8.37
CA ALA A 71 7.91 -1.76 7.81
C ALA A 71 8.08 -2.07 6.34
N GLU A 72 9.09 -1.52 5.69
CA GLU A 72 9.33 -1.69 4.26
C GLU A 72 9.86 -3.09 3.97
N GLN A 73 9.08 -3.90 3.29
CA GLN A 73 9.50 -5.24 2.89
C GLN A 73 8.61 -5.78 1.78
N CYS A 74 9.24 -6.24 0.69
CA CYS A 74 8.57 -7.00 -0.36
C CYS A 74 7.28 -6.33 -0.86
N GLY A 75 7.38 -5.02 -1.14
CA GLY A 75 6.27 -4.20 -1.62
C GLY A 75 5.37 -3.64 -0.52
N TRP A 76 5.55 -4.08 0.72
CA TRP A 76 4.80 -3.57 1.85
C TRP A 76 5.43 -2.28 2.39
N LEU A 77 4.57 -1.35 2.78
CA LEU A 77 4.95 -0.15 3.50
C LEU A 77 3.86 0.22 4.50
N LYS A 78 4.20 1.10 5.41
CA LYS A 78 3.25 1.63 6.39
C LYS A 78 3.25 3.16 6.28
N ASP A 79 2.05 3.75 6.22
CA ASP A 79 1.92 5.19 6.12
C ASP A 79 2.04 5.88 7.48
N GLN A 80 1.94 7.21 7.46
CA GLN A 80 2.08 8.01 8.68
C GLN A 80 0.98 7.75 9.72
N PHE A 81 -0.11 7.11 9.31
CA PHE A 81 -1.23 6.78 10.20
C PHE A 81 -1.20 5.33 10.68
N GLY A 82 -0.21 4.57 10.27
CA GLY A 82 -0.08 3.16 10.62
C GLY A 82 -0.82 2.20 9.71
N LEU A 83 -1.47 2.69 8.65
CA LEU A 83 -2.14 1.85 7.68
C LEU A 83 -1.12 1.21 6.75
N SER A 84 -1.25 -0.09 6.52
CA SER A 84 -0.36 -0.84 5.65
C SER A 84 -0.82 -0.80 4.20
N TRP A 85 0.12 -0.66 3.28
CA TRP A 85 -0.11 -0.65 1.85
C TRP A 85 0.85 -1.63 1.18
N GLN A 86 0.42 -2.18 0.06
CA GLN A 86 1.30 -2.96 -0.81
C GLN A 86 1.34 -2.27 -2.17
N VAL A 87 2.55 -1.89 -2.61
CA VAL A 87 2.77 -1.25 -3.91
C VAL A 87 3.38 -2.30 -4.82
N TRP A 88 2.60 -2.83 -5.75
CA TRP A 88 2.93 -4.00 -6.54
C TRP A 88 2.95 -3.71 -8.03
N PRO A 89 3.99 -4.14 -8.75
CA PRO A 89 3.97 -4.06 -10.20
C PRO A 89 3.01 -5.10 -10.78
N THR A 90 2.17 -4.68 -11.72
CA THR A 90 1.30 -5.61 -12.46
C THR A 90 2.10 -6.66 -13.21
N ALA A 91 3.36 -6.33 -13.56
CA ALA A 91 4.28 -7.26 -14.21
C ALA A 91 4.52 -8.55 -13.41
N ILE A 92 4.54 -8.50 -12.07
CA ILE A 92 4.67 -9.72 -11.26
C ILE A 92 3.52 -10.68 -11.52
N GLY A 93 2.29 -10.15 -11.53
CA GLY A 93 1.11 -10.97 -11.80
C GLY A 93 1.18 -11.65 -13.17
N GLU A 94 1.60 -10.92 -14.21
CA GLU A 94 1.78 -11.48 -15.54
C GLU A 94 2.88 -12.53 -15.59
N MET A 95 4.00 -12.28 -14.93
CA MET A 95 5.11 -13.23 -14.85
C MET A 95 4.70 -14.52 -14.13
N MET A 96 3.97 -14.39 -13.02
CA MET A 96 3.49 -15.54 -12.25
C MET A 96 2.50 -16.38 -13.05
N LYS A 97 1.65 -15.73 -13.84
CA LYS A 97 0.64 -16.41 -14.66
C LYS A 97 1.23 -17.12 -15.85
N ASN A 98 2.20 -16.52 -16.51
CA ASN A 98 2.71 -16.98 -17.81
C ASN A 98 4.08 -17.66 -17.72
N GLY A 99 4.78 -17.55 -16.60
CA GLY A 99 6.14 -18.05 -16.45
C GLY A 99 6.20 -19.56 -16.25
N THR A 100 7.32 -20.14 -16.64
CA THR A 100 7.67 -21.51 -16.27
C THR A 100 7.99 -21.57 -14.78
N ARG A 101 8.04 -22.77 -14.22
CA ARG A 101 8.42 -22.95 -12.83
C ARG A 101 9.78 -22.31 -12.52
N GLU A 102 10.76 -22.53 -13.39
CA GLU A 102 12.08 -21.94 -13.24
C GLU A 102 12.06 -20.42 -13.23
N GLN A 103 11.26 -19.83 -14.14
CA GLN A 103 11.09 -18.37 -14.18
C GLN A 103 10.44 -17.84 -12.92
N ILE A 104 9.40 -18.50 -12.44
CA ILE A 104 8.71 -18.13 -11.20
C ILE A 104 9.66 -18.22 -10.00
N ASP A 105 10.46 -19.28 -9.94
CA ASP A 105 11.46 -19.44 -8.86
C ASP A 105 12.48 -18.32 -8.88
N ARG A 106 12.97 -17.94 -10.07
CA ARG A 106 13.95 -16.85 -10.19
C ARG A 106 13.38 -15.48 -9.76
N ILE A 107 12.17 -15.16 -10.20
CA ILE A 107 11.57 -13.87 -9.79
C ILE A 107 11.23 -13.86 -8.30
N THR A 108 10.82 -14.99 -7.75
CA THR A 108 10.54 -15.10 -6.32
C THR A 108 11.80 -14.84 -5.50
N GLN A 109 12.91 -15.46 -5.88
CA GLN A 109 14.20 -15.21 -5.22
C GLN A 109 14.66 -13.76 -5.38
N ALA A 110 14.33 -13.14 -6.51
CA ALA A 110 14.71 -11.75 -6.77
C ALA A 110 13.89 -10.78 -5.91
N PHE A 111 12.58 -11.00 -5.76
CA PHE A 111 11.74 -10.01 -5.08
C PHE A 111 11.69 -10.19 -3.55
N LEU A 112 11.93 -11.38 -3.02
CA LEU A 112 11.85 -11.62 -1.57
C LEU A 112 12.74 -10.68 -0.75
N PRO A 113 14.00 -10.38 -1.14
CA PRO A 113 14.83 -9.44 -0.38
C PRO A 113 14.54 -7.97 -0.66
N MET A 114 13.69 -7.66 -1.63
CA MET A 114 13.39 -6.28 -1.98
C MET A 114 12.55 -5.59 -0.90
N LYS A 115 12.71 -4.30 -0.78
CA LYS A 115 11.78 -3.41 -0.10
C LYS A 115 10.82 -2.87 -1.14
N LYS A 116 11.15 -1.78 -1.79
CA LYS A 116 10.44 -1.29 -2.96
C LYS A 116 10.78 -2.18 -4.15
N PHE A 117 9.79 -2.56 -4.94
CA PHE A 117 10.03 -3.39 -6.12
C PHE A 117 10.74 -2.63 -7.22
N ASP A 118 11.69 -3.31 -7.84
CA ASP A 118 12.43 -2.84 -9.02
C ASP A 118 12.04 -3.71 -10.21
N ILE A 119 11.27 -3.15 -11.13
CA ILE A 119 10.74 -3.87 -12.28
C ILE A 119 11.87 -4.38 -13.19
N ALA A 120 12.92 -3.57 -13.39
CA ALA A 120 14.03 -3.96 -14.25
C ALA A 120 14.76 -5.20 -13.71
N THR A 121 14.97 -5.27 -12.39
CA THR A 121 15.58 -6.44 -11.75
C THR A 121 14.69 -7.67 -11.87
N LEU A 122 13.38 -7.51 -11.70
CA LEU A 122 12.42 -8.60 -11.87
C LEU A 122 12.42 -9.11 -13.32
N GLN A 123 12.46 -8.22 -14.29
CA GLN A 123 12.49 -8.58 -15.69
C GLN A 123 13.74 -9.37 -16.05
N LYS A 124 14.90 -8.95 -15.56
CA LYS A 124 16.17 -9.68 -15.76
C LYS A 124 16.10 -11.08 -15.14
N ALA A 125 15.56 -11.20 -13.95
CA ALA A 125 15.39 -12.51 -13.28
C ALA A 125 14.46 -13.42 -14.09
N TYR A 126 13.36 -12.86 -14.59
CA TYR A 126 12.39 -13.59 -15.41
C TYR A 126 13.03 -14.11 -16.70
N GLU A 127 13.83 -13.29 -17.35
CA GLU A 127 14.53 -13.66 -18.59
C GLU A 127 15.73 -14.59 -18.36
N GLY A 128 16.13 -14.80 -17.10
CA GLY A 128 17.29 -15.60 -16.77
C GLY A 128 18.62 -14.93 -17.05
N LYS A 129 18.62 -13.60 -17.18
CA LYS A 129 19.84 -12.83 -17.42
C LYS A 129 20.52 -12.48 -16.11
N GLU A 130 21.84 -12.67 -16.06
CA GLU A 130 22.66 -12.20 -14.96
C GLU A 130 22.88 -10.68 -15.10
N ARG A 131 23.21 -10.05 -13.98
CA ARG A 131 23.46 -8.62 -13.91
C ARG A 131 24.67 -8.18 -14.74
#